data_8bcafc1cae93e352df951c4c4303e59c
#
_entry.id   8bcafc1cae93e352df951c4c4303e59c
#
_cell.length_a   1.000
_cell.length_b   1.000
_cell.length_c   1.000
_cell.angle_alpha   90.00
_cell.angle_beta   90.00
_cell.angle_gamma   90.00
#
_symmetry.space_group_name_H-M   'P 1'
#
loop_
_entity.id
_entity.type
_entity.pdbx_description
1 polymer ?
#
loop_
_entity_poly.entity_id
_entity_poly.type
_entity_poly.pdbx_seq_one_letter_code
_entity_poly.pdbx_strand_id
1 'polypeptide(L)'
;MKDSIGEKQVKVLMMKKFLTVIFTIFGLMVGWIAFMVYSYERSYNEWKSSYTGKIVTNSEKNYSTSSDGNKDDFESSKQEYASSSDRKNKDDLESLMNMFMKGLFPPTLLYPEYTRAYEKAKSWSKKHLSQQQIKIYLTKYDRYSEDATQYALNKLNVDWKEQALLRAKSYQAFHFSKEKLVWQLINIDKFTQEEADYAIEHVNFDWKENAVKEAESSSNGGNISKERLLKILVEYRKFTQEEAEYAIEHAKIDWDN
;
A
#
# COMPACT_ATOMS: atom_id res chain seq x y z
N MET A 1 22.79 -42.57 40.48
CA MET A 1 22.49 -41.15 40.70
C MET A 1 23.68 -40.19 40.41
N LYS A 2 24.90 -40.69 40.31
CA LYS A 2 26.11 -39.89 39.98
C LYS A 2 26.29 -39.63 38.48
N ASP A 3 25.77 -40.48 37.59
CA ASP A 3 26.00 -40.39 36.14
C ASP A 3 25.17 -39.30 35.43
N SER A 4 24.04 -38.90 35.99
CA SER A 4 23.13 -37.88 35.38
C SER A 4 23.67 -36.45 35.53
N ILE A 5 24.51 -36.18 36.50
CA ILE A 5 25.10 -34.83 36.73
C ILE A 5 26.26 -34.57 35.76
N GLY A 6 27.06 -35.62 35.45
CA GLY A 6 28.14 -35.52 34.47
C GLY A 6 27.63 -35.25 33.03
N GLU A 7 26.57 -35.91 32.65
CA GLU A 7 25.98 -35.76 31.32
C GLU A 7 25.37 -34.36 31.06
N LYS A 8 24.73 -33.77 32.08
CA LYS A 8 24.22 -32.39 32.05
C LYS A 8 25.37 -31.36 31.96
N GLN A 9 26.45 -31.57 32.65
CA GLN A 9 27.62 -30.69 32.60
C GLN A 9 28.28 -30.72 31.22
N VAL A 10 28.40 -31.88 30.60
CA VAL A 10 28.95 -32.06 29.25
C VAL A 10 28.08 -31.36 28.22
N LYS A 11 26.74 -31.50 28.29
CA LYS A 11 25.79 -30.82 27.38
C LYS A 11 25.88 -29.29 27.51
N VAL A 12 25.99 -28.77 28.72
CA VAL A 12 26.15 -27.32 28.97
C VAL A 12 27.46 -26.80 28.40
N LEU A 13 28.56 -27.56 28.57
CA LEU A 13 29.87 -27.18 28.02
C LEU A 13 29.89 -27.20 26.50
N MET A 14 29.27 -28.23 25.87
CA MET A 14 29.11 -28.28 24.41
C MET A 14 28.27 -27.14 23.88
N MET A 15 27.17 -26.81 24.56
CA MET A 15 26.30 -25.69 24.15
C MET A 15 27.03 -24.34 24.27
N LYS A 16 27.84 -24.11 25.31
CA LYS A 16 28.69 -22.92 25.43
C LYS A 16 29.70 -22.82 24.31
N LYS A 17 30.42 -23.91 23.99
CA LYS A 17 31.37 -23.95 22.86
C LYS A 17 30.68 -23.69 21.52
N PHE A 18 29.50 -24.28 21.31
CA PHE A 18 28.71 -24.04 20.07
C PHE A 18 28.26 -22.59 19.95
N LEU A 19 27.76 -21.98 21.04
CA LEU A 19 27.42 -20.56 21.08
C LEU A 19 28.64 -19.66 20.79
N THR A 20 29.81 -19.97 21.37
CA THR A 20 31.05 -19.21 21.11
C THR A 20 31.42 -19.27 19.61
N VAL A 21 31.33 -20.45 19.00
CA VAL A 21 31.62 -20.61 17.56
C VAL A 21 30.64 -19.79 16.72
N ILE A 22 29.35 -19.79 17.05
CA ILE A 22 28.35 -18.97 16.35
C ILE A 22 28.66 -17.48 16.48
N PHE A 23 28.97 -17.01 17.70
CA PHE A 23 29.32 -15.60 17.91
C PHE A 23 30.60 -15.18 17.21
N THR A 24 31.61 -16.07 17.13
CA THR A 24 32.84 -15.77 16.37
C THR A 24 32.59 -15.72 14.88
N ILE A 25 31.81 -16.65 14.32
CA ILE A 25 31.41 -16.62 12.89
C ILE A 25 30.62 -15.37 12.58
N PHE A 26 29.65 -15.00 13.42
CA PHE A 26 28.85 -13.79 13.28
C PHE A 26 29.71 -12.53 13.35
N GLY A 27 30.65 -12.45 14.30
CA GLY A 27 31.59 -11.34 14.40
C GLY A 27 32.51 -11.20 13.17
N LEU A 28 32.98 -12.33 12.63
CA LEU A 28 33.79 -12.35 11.41
C LEU A 28 32.95 -11.91 10.19
N MET A 29 31.70 -12.33 10.13
CA MET A 29 30.79 -11.94 9.04
C MET A 29 30.47 -10.45 9.08
N VAL A 30 30.20 -9.88 10.26
CA VAL A 30 29.99 -8.43 10.43
C VAL A 30 31.27 -7.66 10.08
N GLY A 31 32.44 -8.13 10.53
CA GLY A 31 33.73 -7.54 10.16
C GLY A 31 34.01 -7.59 8.66
N TRP A 32 33.66 -8.69 8.00
CA TRP A 32 33.81 -8.84 6.55
C TRP A 32 32.87 -7.90 5.79
N ILE A 33 31.61 -7.75 6.24
CA ILE A 33 30.66 -6.80 5.66
C ILE A 33 31.16 -5.36 5.82
N ALA A 34 31.65 -4.99 7.01
CA ALA A 34 32.22 -3.67 7.26
C ALA A 34 33.46 -3.41 6.37
N PHE A 35 34.31 -4.42 6.18
CA PHE A 35 35.45 -4.35 5.27
C PHE A 35 35.02 -4.18 3.80
N MET A 36 34.00 -4.92 3.36
CA MET A 36 33.43 -4.78 2.01
C MET A 36 32.89 -3.39 1.77
N VAL A 37 32.12 -2.84 2.73
CA VAL A 37 31.58 -1.46 2.64
C VAL A 37 32.73 -0.44 2.56
N TYR A 38 33.72 -0.55 3.45
CA TYR A 38 34.89 0.32 3.44
C TYR A 38 35.70 0.25 2.14
N SER A 39 35.97 -0.98 1.67
CA SER A 39 36.70 -1.19 0.40
C SER A 39 35.94 -0.64 -0.80
N TYR A 40 34.62 -0.75 -0.77
CA TYR A 40 33.75 -0.21 -1.79
C TYR A 40 33.76 1.32 -1.80
N GLU A 41 33.58 1.97 -0.64
CA GLU A 41 33.65 3.44 -0.50
C GLU A 41 34.99 4.00 -1.00
N ARG A 42 36.08 3.29 -0.68
CA ARG A 42 37.40 3.67 -1.16
C ARG A 42 37.52 3.56 -2.69
N SER A 43 37.10 2.42 -3.26
CA SER A 43 37.13 2.20 -4.72
C SER A 43 36.21 3.17 -5.46
N TYR A 44 35.05 3.50 -4.90
CA TYR A 44 34.14 4.50 -5.43
C TYR A 44 34.74 5.89 -5.46
N ASN A 45 35.40 6.32 -4.37
CA ASN A 45 36.06 7.61 -4.28
C ASN A 45 37.26 7.74 -5.25
N GLU A 46 38.03 6.66 -5.43
CA GLU A 46 39.13 6.57 -6.39
C GLU A 46 38.61 6.65 -7.84
N TRP A 47 37.54 5.90 -8.14
CA TRP A 47 36.88 5.94 -9.45
C TRP A 47 36.28 7.32 -9.73
N LYS A 48 35.58 7.91 -8.75
CA LYS A 48 34.96 9.25 -8.82
C LYS A 48 36.01 10.32 -9.14
N SER A 49 37.14 10.29 -8.43
CA SER A 49 38.26 11.22 -8.67
C SER A 49 38.85 11.08 -10.07
N SER A 50 38.99 9.84 -10.58
CA SER A 50 39.48 9.57 -11.93
C SER A 50 38.48 9.97 -13.02
N TYR A 51 37.18 9.78 -12.77
CA TYR A 51 36.13 10.08 -13.74
C TYR A 51 35.87 11.58 -13.86
N THR A 52 35.79 12.30 -12.75
CA THR A 52 35.67 13.76 -12.76
C THR A 52 36.90 14.44 -13.39
N GLY A 53 38.08 13.91 -13.15
CA GLY A 53 39.32 14.41 -13.80
C GLY A 53 39.27 14.25 -15.34
N LYS A 54 38.76 13.13 -15.86
CA LYS A 54 38.62 12.90 -17.31
C LYS A 54 37.57 13.78 -17.98
N ILE A 55 36.44 14.05 -17.28
CA ILE A 55 35.40 14.95 -17.82
C ILE A 55 35.92 16.38 -17.92
N VAL A 56 36.61 16.84 -16.88
CA VAL A 56 37.23 18.19 -16.87
C VAL A 56 38.19 18.36 -18.01
N THR A 57 39.12 17.41 -18.23
CA THR A 57 40.10 17.47 -19.32
C THR A 57 39.49 17.39 -20.72
N ASN A 58 38.40 16.64 -20.90
CA ASN A 58 37.69 16.56 -22.18
C ASN A 58 36.84 17.79 -22.47
N SER A 59 36.22 18.41 -21.45
CA SER A 59 35.48 19.66 -21.65
C SER A 59 36.42 20.86 -21.89
N GLU A 60 37.57 20.90 -21.24
CA GLU A 60 38.61 21.91 -21.54
C GLU A 60 39.14 21.78 -22.98
N LYS A 61 39.32 20.56 -23.52
CA LYS A 61 39.72 20.34 -24.91
C LYS A 61 38.66 20.80 -25.92
N ASN A 62 37.38 20.58 -25.62
CA ASN A 62 36.28 21.00 -26.51
C ASN A 62 36.06 22.50 -26.50
N TYR A 63 36.30 23.19 -25.37
CA TYR A 63 36.17 24.67 -25.27
C TYR A 63 37.32 25.43 -25.87
N SER A 64 38.52 24.86 -25.89
CA SER A 64 39.68 25.52 -26.54
C SER A 64 39.61 25.55 -28.09
N THR A 65 38.65 24.83 -28.68
CA THR A 65 38.37 24.84 -30.12
C THR A 65 37.23 25.76 -30.55
N SER A 66 36.48 26.38 -29.61
CA SER A 66 35.44 27.38 -29.91
C SER A 66 35.83 28.72 -29.30
N SER A 67 36.13 29.70 -30.14
CA SER A 67 36.74 31.00 -29.78
C SER A 67 35.81 32.06 -29.16
N ASP A 68 34.57 31.72 -28.69
CA ASP A 68 33.57 32.68 -28.20
C ASP A 68 32.77 32.25 -26.96
N GLY A 69 33.29 31.42 -26.08
CA GLY A 69 32.59 31.02 -24.86
C GLY A 69 32.96 31.83 -23.62
N ASN A 70 31.97 32.38 -22.92
CA ASN A 70 32.15 33.09 -21.66
C ASN A 70 32.59 32.11 -20.54
N LYS A 71 33.60 32.45 -19.76
CA LYS A 71 34.21 31.61 -18.73
C LYS A 71 33.26 31.27 -17.57
N ASP A 72 32.30 32.15 -17.32
CA ASP A 72 31.31 32.00 -16.23
C ASP A 72 30.25 30.98 -16.57
N ASP A 73 29.86 30.81 -17.85
CA ASP A 73 28.92 29.78 -18.30
C ASP A 73 29.57 28.40 -18.28
N PHE A 74 30.89 28.31 -18.45
CA PHE A 74 31.61 27.03 -18.34
C PHE A 74 31.70 26.51 -16.91
N GLU A 75 31.98 27.35 -15.92
CA GLU A 75 32.04 26.95 -14.52
C GLU A 75 30.65 26.57 -13.97
N SER A 76 29.59 27.27 -14.38
CA SER A 76 28.21 26.96 -14.04
C SER A 76 27.76 25.59 -14.58
N SER A 77 28.02 25.31 -15.86
CA SER A 77 27.70 24.04 -16.50
C SER A 77 28.48 22.85 -15.91
N LYS A 78 29.71 23.07 -15.49
CA LYS A 78 30.59 22.09 -14.84
C LYS A 78 30.03 21.68 -13.48
N GLN A 79 29.52 22.64 -12.70
CA GLN A 79 28.95 22.42 -11.39
C GLN A 79 27.58 21.70 -11.45
N GLU A 80 26.77 22.02 -12.45
CA GLU A 80 25.47 21.37 -12.69
C GLU A 80 25.64 19.92 -13.18
N TYR A 81 26.59 19.64 -14.08
CA TYR A 81 26.86 18.29 -14.59
C TYR A 81 27.45 17.37 -13.51
N ALA A 82 28.39 17.86 -12.70
CA ALA A 82 28.93 17.11 -11.58
C ALA A 82 27.86 16.76 -10.53
N SER A 83 26.96 17.70 -10.23
CA SER A 83 25.88 17.49 -9.25
C SER A 83 24.80 16.53 -9.73
N SER A 84 24.53 16.46 -11.04
CA SER A 84 23.50 15.55 -11.62
C SER A 84 24.02 14.13 -11.76
N SER A 85 25.29 13.95 -12.18
CA SER A 85 25.90 12.61 -12.30
C SER A 85 26.13 11.93 -10.94
N ASP A 86 26.49 12.72 -9.93
CA ASP A 86 26.69 12.24 -8.55
C ASP A 86 25.38 11.77 -7.91
N ARG A 87 24.27 12.47 -8.15
CA ARG A 87 22.94 12.05 -7.68
C ARG A 87 22.50 10.74 -8.33
N LYS A 88 22.59 10.65 -9.65
CA LYS A 88 22.18 9.44 -10.40
C LYS A 88 22.99 8.21 -9.99
N ASN A 89 24.31 8.34 -9.84
CA ASN A 89 25.17 7.22 -9.42
C ASN A 89 24.91 6.81 -7.96
N LYS A 90 24.58 7.77 -7.08
CA LYS A 90 24.21 7.49 -5.70
C LYS A 90 22.87 6.71 -5.63
N ASP A 91 21.89 7.15 -6.42
CA ASP A 91 20.57 6.51 -6.46
C ASP A 91 20.64 5.09 -7.05
N ASP A 92 21.46 4.88 -8.10
CA ASP A 92 21.69 3.56 -8.70
C ASP A 92 22.40 2.62 -7.72
N LEU A 93 23.37 3.12 -6.96
CA LEU A 93 24.07 2.36 -5.95
C LEU A 93 23.18 1.99 -4.77
N GLU A 94 22.42 2.96 -4.27
CA GLU A 94 21.46 2.73 -3.20
C GLU A 94 20.40 1.71 -3.61
N SER A 95 19.97 1.76 -4.87
CA SER A 95 19.08 0.76 -5.48
C SER A 95 19.71 -0.64 -5.51
N LEU A 96 20.97 -0.77 -5.93
CA LEU A 96 21.71 -2.05 -5.96
C LEU A 96 21.96 -2.61 -4.55
N MET A 97 22.37 -1.75 -3.60
CA MET A 97 22.54 -2.12 -2.20
C MET A 97 21.23 -2.60 -1.59
N ASN A 98 20.13 -1.88 -1.84
CA ASN A 98 18.79 -2.26 -1.38
C ASN A 98 18.36 -3.60 -1.98
N MET A 99 18.62 -3.85 -3.27
CA MET A 99 18.31 -5.12 -3.93
C MET A 99 19.14 -6.28 -3.33
N PHE A 100 20.43 -6.07 -3.08
CA PHE A 100 21.32 -7.06 -2.47
C PHE A 100 20.92 -7.37 -1.02
N MET A 101 20.63 -6.34 -0.23
CA MET A 101 20.22 -6.47 1.17
C MET A 101 18.83 -7.12 1.29
N LYS A 102 17.87 -6.78 0.39
CA LYS A 102 16.55 -7.44 0.31
C LYS A 102 16.66 -8.95 0.01
N GLY A 103 17.69 -9.37 -0.75
CA GLY A 103 17.96 -10.78 -1.04
C GLY A 103 18.55 -11.57 0.13
N LEU A 104 19.30 -10.91 1.03
CA LEU A 104 19.97 -11.56 2.17
C LEU A 104 19.16 -11.52 3.45
N PHE A 105 18.34 -10.49 3.65
CA PHE A 105 17.58 -10.30 4.88
C PHE A 105 16.11 -10.06 4.56
N PRO A 106 15.19 -10.59 5.38
CA PRO A 106 13.79 -10.25 5.21
C PRO A 106 13.58 -8.74 5.41
N PRO A 107 12.72 -8.10 4.60
CA PRO A 107 12.46 -6.66 4.67
C PRO A 107 12.12 -6.16 6.07
N THR A 108 11.48 -6.99 6.87
CA THR A 108 11.08 -6.69 8.26
C THR A 108 12.25 -6.50 9.22
N LEU A 109 13.40 -7.12 8.93
CA LEU A 109 14.59 -6.97 9.75
C LEU A 109 15.36 -5.69 9.41
N LEU A 110 15.43 -5.34 8.12
CA LEU A 110 16.17 -4.16 7.65
C LEU A 110 15.37 -2.88 7.80
N TYR A 111 14.07 -2.97 7.61
CA TYR A 111 13.16 -1.82 7.58
C TYR A 111 11.98 -2.03 8.54
N PRO A 112 12.06 -1.53 9.78
CA PRO A 112 10.94 -1.61 10.73
C PRO A 112 9.63 -1.02 10.20
N GLU A 113 9.70 -0.14 9.19
CA GLU A 113 8.55 0.41 8.49
C GLU A 113 7.67 -0.67 7.87
N TYR A 114 8.27 -1.71 7.26
CA TYR A 114 7.54 -2.81 6.63
C TYR A 114 6.68 -3.60 7.62
N THR A 115 7.24 -3.84 8.82
CA THR A 115 6.48 -4.49 9.89
C THR A 115 5.33 -3.62 10.36
N ARG A 116 5.58 -2.32 10.59
CA ARG A 116 4.53 -1.38 11.02
C ARG A 116 3.44 -1.22 9.97
N ALA A 117 3.81 -1.11 8.69
CA ALA A 117 2.86 -1.05 7.58
C ALA A 117 1.98 -2.31 7.52
N TYR A 118 2.56 -3.50 7.70
CA TYR A 118 1.81 -4.76 7.73
C TYR A 118 0.84 -4.83 8.91
N GLU A 119 1.27 -4.52 10.13
CA GLU A 119 0.37 -4.51 11.29
C GLU A 119 -0.76 -3.48 11.14
N LYS A 120 -0.46 -2.34 10.53
CA LYS A 120 -1.47 -1.32 10.21
C LYS A 120 -2.45 -1.81 9.15
N ALA A 121 -1.97 -2.40 8.05
CA ALA A 121 -2.80 -3.02 7.01
C ALA A 121 -3.73 -4.08 7.59
N LYS A 122 -3.20 -4.96 8.45
CA LYS A 122 -3.97 -5.98 9.17
C LYS A 122 -5.03 -5.38 10.08
N SER A 123 -4.77 -4.23 10.70
CA SER A 123 -5.77 -3.50 11.49
C SER A 123 -6.89 -2.95 10.61
N TRP A 124 -6.54 -2.38 9.43
CA TRP A 124 -7.51 -1.85 8.48
C TRP A 124 -8.37 -2.94 7.82
N SER A 125 -7.80 -4.12 7.51
CA SER A 125 -8.56 -5.22 6.90
C SER A 125 -9.71 -5.71 7.77
N LYS A 126 -9.62 -5.58 9.09
CA LYS A 126 -10.70 -5.91 10.04
C LYS A 126 -11.91 -4.98 9.95
N LYS A 127 -11.81 -3.87 9.23
CA LYS A 127 -12.89 -2.86 9.07
C LYS A 127 -13.65 -3.01 7.74
N HIS A 128 -13.51 -4.14 7.09
CA HIS A 128 -14.16 -4.45 5.81
C HIS A 128 -13.87 -3.42 4.73
N LEU A 129 -12.60 -2.97 4.66
CA LEU A 129 -12.10 -2.07 3.63
C LEU A 129 -11.58 -2.85 2.44
N SER A 130 -11.69 -2.27 1.24
CA SER A 130 -11.07 -2.84 0.05
C SER A 130 -9.53 -2.73 0.11
N GLN A 131 -8.85 -3.55 -0.68
CA GLN A 131 -7.39 -3.46 -0.81
C GLN A 131 -6.94 -2.06 -1.21
N GLN A 132 -7.65 -1.43 -2.14
CA GLN A 132 -7.34 -0.09 -2.61
C GLN A 132 -7.55 0.98 -1.54
N GLN A 133 -8.58 0.88 -0.71
CA GLN A 133 -8.75 1.80 0.43
C GLN A 133 -7.62 1.64 1.45
N ILE A 134 -7.23 0.40 1.77
CA ILE A 134 -6.10 0.14 2.67
C ILE A 134 -4.82 0.74 2.09
N LYS A 135 -4.58 0.58 0.78
CA LYS A 135 -3.45 1.23 0.10
C LYS A 135 -3.47 2.75 0.28
N ILE A 136 -4.62 3.38 0.06
CA ILE A 136 -4.79 4.83 0.23
C ILE A 136 -4.51 5.26 1.68
N TYR A 137 -5.01 4.52 2.67
CA TYR A 137 -4.76 4.85 4.07
C TYR A 137 -3.29 4.74 4.44
N LEU A 138 -2.63 3.66 4.03
CA LEU A 138 -1.21 3.46 4.32
C LEU A 138 -0.33 4.55 3.68
N THR A 139 -0.57 4.90 2.41
CA THR A 139 0.27 5.87 1.70
C THR A 139 -0.05 7.31 2.04
N LYS A 140 -1.34 7.71 1.99
CA LYS A 140 -1.73 9.12 2.14
C LYS A 140 -1.83 9.58 3.58
N TYR A 141 -2.36 8.74 4.46
CA TYR A 141 -2.65 9.13 5.85
C TYR A 141 -1.57 8.66 6.81
N ASP A 142 -1.17 7.40 6.72
CA ASP A 142 -0.12 6.83 7.58
C ASP A 142 1.31 7.11 7.04
N ARG A 143 1.44 7.60 5.79
CA ARG A 143 2.68 8.02 5.12
C ARG A 143 3.76 6.95 5.02
N TYR A 144 3.35 5.69 4.88
CA TYR A 144 4.28 4.62 4.55
C TYR A 144 4.74 4.73 3.09
N SER A 145 5.97 4.29 2.83
CA SER A 145 6.49 4.19 1.47
C SER A 145 5.65 3.23 0.61
N GLU A 146 5.67 3.42 -0.70
CA GLU A 146 4.96 2.53 -1.64
C GLU A 146 5.45 1.08 -1.50
N ASP A 147 6.76 0.87 -1.32
CA ASP A 147 7.37 -0.45 -1.11
C ASP A 147 6.87 -1.13 0.16
N ALA A 148 6.86 -0.41 1.29
CA ALA A 148 6.34 -0.94 2.56
C ALA A 148 4.83 -1.23 2.48
N THR A 149 4.08 -0.37 1.78
CA THR A 149 2.65 -0.56 1.53
C THR A 149 2.40 -1.79 0.67
N GLN A 150 3.11 -1.94 -0.45
CA GLN A 150 2.95 -3.10 -1.34
C GLN A 150 3.34 -4.41 -0.63
N TYR A 151 4.43 -4.39 0.13
CA TYR A 151 4.80 -5.53 0.99
C TYR A 151 3.69 -5.90 1.96
N ALA A 152 3.12 -4.90 2.66
CA ALA A 152 2.04 -5.11 3.61
C ALA A 152 0.80 -5.74 2.96
N LEU A 153 0.37 -5.21 1.82
CA LEU A 153 -0.79 -5.71 1.06
C LEU A 153 -0.56 -7.13 0.54
N ASN A 154 0.62 -7.42 -0.02
CA ASN A 154 0.95 -8.77 -0.51
C ASN A 154 1.02 -9.81 0.60
N LYS A 155 1.36 -9.38 1.82
CA LYS A 155 1.43 -10.26 2.99
C LYS A 155 0.08 -10.50 3.64
N LEU A 156 -0.93 -9.66 3.37
CA LEU A 156 -2.29 -9.88 3.85
C LEU A 156 -2.88 -11.13 3.19
N ASN A 157 -3.27 -12.10 4.00
CA ASN A 157 -4.06 -13.25 3.56
C ASN A 157 -5.54 -12.91 3.81
N VAL A 158 -6.16 -12.16 2.89
CA VAL A 158 -7.52 -11.64 3.00
C VAL A 158 -8.31 -12.04 1.75
N ASP A 159 -9.48 -12.60 1.95
CA ASP A 159 -10.47 -12.79 0.89
C ASP A 159 -11.19 -11.44 0.64
N TRP A 160 -10.85 -10.78 -0.45
CA TRP A 160 -11.40 -9.46 -0.79
C TRP A 160 -12.86 -9.52 -1.21
N LYS A 161 -13.33 -10.63 -1.77
CA LYS A 161 -14.74 -10.87 -2.08
C LYS A 161 -15.58 -10.95 -0.80
N GLU A 162 -15.07 -11.67 0.20
CA GLU A 162 -15.74 -11.73 1.51
C GLU A 162 -15.70 -10.37 2.22
N GLN A 163 -14.63 -9.59 2.09
CA GLN A 163 -14.60 -8.21 2.61
C GLN A 163 -15.65 -7.32 1.95
N ALA A 164 -15.83 -7.42 0.64
CA ALA A 164 -16.87 -6.70 -0.09
C ALA A 164 -18.27 -7.11 0.38
N LEU A 165 -18.51 -8.40 0.60
CA LEU A 165 -19.77 -8.90 1.14
C LEU A 165 -20.06 -8.38 2.55
N LEU A 166 -19.07 -8.42 3.44
CA LEU A 166 -19.20 -7.88 4.79
C LEU A 166 -19.45 -6.37 4.78
N ARG A 167 -18.80 -5.66 3.84
CA ARG A 167 -19.03 -4.24 3.61
C ARG A 167 -20.43 -3.97 3.11
N ALA A 168 -20.92 -4.74 2.13
CA ALA A 168 -22.29 -4.64 1.62
C ALA A 168 -23.32 -4.85 2.74
N LYS A 169 -23.14 -5.88 3.57
CA LYS A 169 -24.02 -6.15 4.74
C LYS A 169 -24.06 -4.96 5.71
N SER A 170 -22.97 -4.23 5.88
CA SER A 170 -22.95 -3.06 6.76
C SER A 170 -23.82 -1.90 6.26
N TYR A 171 -24.24 -1.93 5.01
CA TYR A 171 -25.13 -0.95 4.40
C TYR A 171 -26.63 -1.29 4.51
N GLN A 172 -27.01 -2.36 5.18
CA GLN A 172 -28.41 -2.79 5.30
C GLN A 172 -29.34 -1.67 5.81
N ALA A 173 -28.89 -0.91 6.80
CA ALA A 173 -29.66 0.18 7.39
C ALA A 173 -29.87 1.40 6.48
N PHE A 174 -29.16 1.45 5.34
CA PHE A 174 -29.29 2.57 4.37
C PHE A 174 -30.32 2.31 3.30
N HIS A 175 -30.91 1.11 3.24
CA HIS A 175 -31.95 0.71 2.31
C HIS A 175 -31.64 1.03 0.86
N PHE A 176 -30.37 0.87 0.44
CA PHE A 176 -29.96 1.13 -0.94
C PHE A 176 -30.64 0.18 -1.92
N SER A 177 -30.87 0.68 -3.14
CA SER A 177 -31.17 -0.19 -4.28
C SER A 177 -29.94 -1.02 -4.65
N LYS A 178 -30.14 -2.09 -5.41
CA LYS A 178 -29.06 -2.93 -5.93
C LYS A 178 -28.01 -2.10 -6.70
N GLU A 179 -28.46 -1.25 -7.63
CA GLU A 179 -27.58 -0.38 -8.43
C GLU A 179 -26.79 0.60 -7.55
N LYS A 180 -27.46 1.21 -6.57
CA LYS A 180 -26.83 2.16 -5.66
C LYS A 180 -25.77 1.49 -4.78
N LEU A 181 -26.03 0.28 -4.33
CA LEU A 181 -25.06 -0.48 -3.52
C LEU A 181 -23.83 -0.88 -4.36
N VAL A 182 -24.02 -1.32 -5.60
CA VAL A 182 -22.89 -1.55 -6.54
C VAL A 182 -22.06 -0.28 -6.70
N TRP A 183 -22.72 0.83 -6.99
CA TRP A 183 -22.04 2.12 -7.15
C TRP A 183 -21.25 2.50 -5.89
N GLN A 184 -21.83 2.30 -4.70
CA GLN A 184 -21.19 2.59 -3.41
C GLN A 184 -19.92 1.75 -3.23
N LEU A 185 -20.00 0.44 -3.45
CA LEU A 185 -18.87 -0.47 -3.29
C LEU A 185 -17.71 -0.11 -4.23
N ILE A 186 -18.01 0.22 -5.49
CA ILE A 186 -16.98 0.50 -6.49
C ILE A 186 -16.42 1.92 -6.34
N ASN A 187 -17.29 2.92 -6.30
CA ASN A 187 -16.86 4.31 -6.42
C ASN A 187 -16.41 4.92 -5.09
N ILE A 188 -16.99 4.50 -3.99
CA ILE A 188 -16.65 5.03 -2.66
C ILE A 188 -15.72 4.06 -1.91
N ASP A 189 -16.11 2.80 -1.81
CA ASP A 189 -15.34 1.81 -1.06
C ASP A 189 -14.17 1.19 -1.85
N LYS A 190 -14.08 1.52 -3.16
CA LYS A 190 -12.95 1.14 -4.03
C LYS A 190 -12.75 -0.36 -4.18
N PHE A 191 -13.80 -1.16 -4.03
CA PHE A 191 -13.78 -2.55 -4.45
C PHE A 191 -13.74 -2.67 -5.97
N THR A 192 -13.19 -3.77 -6.48
CA THR A 192 -13.25 -4.08 -7.90
C THR A 192 -14.68 -4.45 -8.32
N GLN A 193 -14.96 -4.42 -9.62
CA GLN A 193 -16.25 -4.87 -10.14
C GLN A 193 -16.55 -6.31 -9.72
N GLU A 194 -15.56 -7.22 -9.85
CA GLU A 194 -15.73 -8.64 -9.50
C GLU A 194 -16.04 -8.86 -8.01
N GLU A 195 -15.40 -8.09 -7.12
CA GLU A 195 -15.66 -8.15 -5.68
C GLU A 195 -17.05 -7.62 -5.34
N ALA A 196 -17.46 -6.51 -6.00
CA ALA A 196 -18.78 -5.94 -5.81
C ALA A 196 -19.89 -6.88 -6.33
N ASP A 197 -19.72 -7.47 -7.51
CA ASP A 197 -20.67 -8.43 -8.08
C ASP A 197 -20.87 -9.63 -7.15
N TYR A 198 -19.78 -10.20 -6.64
CA TYR A 198 -19.83 -11.26 -5.65
C TYR A 198 -20.61 -10.84 -4.39
N ALA A 199 -20.35 -9.65 -3.87
CA ALA A 199 -21.04 -9.13 -2.70
C ALA A 199 -22.55 -9.00 -2.94
N ILE A 200 -22.95 -8.48 -4.09
CA ILE A 200 -24.36 -8.30 -4.48
C ILE A 200 -25.10 -9.65 -4.63
N GLU A 201 -24.43 -10.65 -5.18
CA GLU A 201 -25.01 -12.00 -5.33
C GLU A 201 -25.24 -12.70 -4.00
N HIS A 202 -24.42 -12.38 -2.98
CA HIS A 202 -24.43 -13.10 -1.71
C HIS A 202 -24.96 -12.28 -0.52
N VAL A 203 -25.31 -11.00 -0.71
CA VAL A 203 -25.76 -10.15 0.42
C VAL A 203 -27.15 -10.50 0.94
N ASN A 204 -27.96 -11.17 0.14
CA ASN A 204 -29.31 -11.63 0.47
C ASN A 204 -30.24 -10.51 0.98
N PHE A 205 -30.21 -9.33 0.37
CA PHE A 205 -31.14 -8.25 0.68
C PHE A 205 -32.46 -8.45 -0.04
N ASP A 206 -33.56 -8.12 0.63
CA ASP A 206 -34.85 -7.94 -0.01
C ASP A 206 -34.91 -6.54 -0.62
N TRP A 207 -34.72 -6.45 -1.95
CA TRP A 207 -34.67 -5.19 -2.66
C TRP A 207 -36.02 -4.47 -2.69
N LYS A 208 -37.13 -5.24 -2.70
CA LYS A 208 -38.47 -4.66 -2.60
C LYS A 208 -38.73 -4.04 -1.23
N GLU A 209 -38.33 -4.75 -0.16
CA GLU A 209 -38.42 -4.19 1.19
C GLU A 209 -37.50 -2.97 1.37
N ASN A 210 -36.31 -2.98 0.81
CA ASN A 210 -35.45 -1.79 0.78
C ASN A 210 -36.12 -0.60 0.07
N ALA A 211 -36.83 -0.85 -1.04
CA ALA A 211 -37.56 0.19 -1.73
C ALA A 211 -38.71 0.75 -0.89
N VAL A 212 -39.44 -0.10 -0.16
CA VAL A 212 -40.47 0.32 0.80
C VAL A 212 -39.91 1.21 1.88
N LYS A 213 -38.80 0.81 2.53
CA LYS A 213 -38.14 1.60 3.57
C LYS A 213 -37.61 2.94 3.05
N GLU A 214 -37.06 2.94 1.85
CA GLU A 214 -36.60 4.18 1.20
C GLU A 214 -37.78 5.10 0.83
N ALA A 215 -38.92 4.55 0.39
CA ALA A 215 -40.13 5.32 0.13
C ALA A 215 -40.65 5.97 1.41
N GLU A 216 -40.78 5.21 2.50
CA GLU A 216 -41.20 5.71 3.81
C GLU A 216 -40.26 6.83 4.29
N SER A 217 -38.93 6.64 4.16
CA SER A 217 -37.92 7.64 4.54
C SER A 217 -37.99 8.90 3.68
N SER A 218 -38.19 8.75 2.37
CA SER A 218 -38.25 9.87 1.43
C SER A 218 -39.56 10.65 1.50
N SER A 219 -40.62 10.07 2.03
CA SER A 219 -41.93 10.75 2.28
C SER A 219 -42.00 11.47 3.62
N ASN A 220 -41.03 11.28 4.52
CA ASN A 220 -41.06 11.80 5.88
C ASN A 220 -41.19 13.34 5.91
N GLY A 221 -42.37 13.80 6.24
CA GLY A 221 -42.67 15.20 6.59
C GLY A 221 -43.18 16.11 5.48
N GLY A 222 -43.61 15.58 4.34
CA GLY A 222 -44.18 16.42 3.29
C GLY A 222 -45.23 15.72 2.40
N ASN A 223 -46.19 16.51 1.95
CA ASN A 223 -47.15 16.12 0.90
C ASN A 223 -46.38 15.76 -0.39
N ILE A 224 -46.09 14.49 -0.62
CA ILE A 224 -45.46 13.99 -1.83
C ILE A 224 -46.48 13.17 -2.62
N SER A 225 -46.66 13.47 -3.90
CA SER A 225 -47.53 12.62 -4.74
C SER A 225 -46.87 11.30 -5.08
N LYS A 226 -47.69 10.28 -5.35
CA LYS A 226 -47.22 8.96 -5.78
C LYS A 226 -46.28 9.04 -6.97
N GLU A 227 -46.65 9.85 -7.97
CA GLU A 227 -45.86 10.02 -9.21
C GLU A 227 -44.51 10.64 -8.93
N ARG A 228 -44.46 11.62 -8.02
CA ARG A 228 -43.20 12.28 -7.60
C ARG A 228 -42.30 11.33 -6.83
N LEU A 229 -42.85 10.56 -5.89
CA LEU A 229 -42.11 9.58 -5.13
C LEU A 229 -41.60 8.45 -6.03
N LEU A 230 -42.42 7.93 -6.94
CA LEU A 230 -42.01 6.94 -7.93
C LEU A 230 -40.81 7.44 -8.75
N LYS A 231 -40.88 8.68 -9.24
CA LYS A 231 -39.76 9.31 -9.95
C LYS A 231 -38.51 9.40 -9.10
N ILE A 232 -38.59 9.75 -7.81
CA ILE A 232 -37.45 9.80 -6.88
C ILE A 232 -36.84 8.42 -6.74
N LEU A 233 -37.63 7.38 -6.52
CA LEU A 233 -37.14 6.03 -6.33
C LEU A 233 -36.41 5.51 -7.57
N VAL A 234 -36.96 5.72 -8.75
CA VAL A 234 -36.37 5.23 -10.00
C VAL A 234 -35.18 6.09 -10.46
N GLU A 235 -35.36 7.41 -10.59
CA GLU A 235 -34.33 8.26 -11.19
C GLU A 235 -33.16 8.57 -10.24
N TYR A 236 -33.44 8.81 -8.96
CA TYR A 236 -32.40 9.25 -8.01
C TYR A 236 -31.93 8.14 -7.06
N ARG A 237 -32.81 7.26 -6.62
CA ARG A 237 -32.48 6.14 -5.73
C ARG A 237 -32.10 4.87 -6.47
N LYS A 238 -32.35 4.84 -7.79
CA LYS A 238 -31.93 3.77 -8.68
C LYS A 238 -32.56 2.41 -8.39
N PHE A 239 -33.80 2.40 -7.84
CA PHE A 239 -34.62 1.20 -7.82
C PHE A 239 -35.15 0.89 -9.21
N THR A 240 -35.41 -0.39 -9.48
CA THR A 240 -36.14 -0.75 -10.68
C THR A 240 -37.57 -0.22 -10.65
N GLN A 241 -38.22 -0.10 -11.83
CA GLN A 241 -39.61 0.32 -11.90
C GLN A 241 -40.51 -0.60 -11.03
N GLU A 242 -40.30 -1.92 -11.13
CA GLU A 242 -41.08 -2.91 -10.36
C GLU A 242 -40.89 -2.74 -8.84
N GLU A 243 -39.66 -2.54 -8.38
CA GLU A 243 -39.36 -2.30 -6.95
C GLU A 243 -39.98 -1.02 -6.42
N ALA A 244 -39.95 0.04 -7.25
CA ALA A 244 -40.52 1.35 -6.89
C ALA A 244 -42.05 1.31 -6.88
N GLU A 245 -42.71 0.67 -7.85
CA GLU A 245 -44.16 0.47 -7.85
C GLU A 245 -44.61 -0.35 -6.66
N TYR A 246 -43.90 -1.45 -6.36
CA TYR A 246 -44.14 -2.23 -5.14
C TYR A 246 -44.04 -1.38 -3.86
N ALA A 247 -43.02 -0.51 -3.79
CA ALA A 247 -42.85 0.39 -2.66
C ALA A 247 -44.01 1.39 -2.50
N ILE A 248 -44.54 1.96 -3.61
CA ILE A 248 -45.68 2.87 -3.56
C ILE A 248 -46.96 2.18 -3.02
N GLU A 249 -47.14 0.90 -3.35
CA GLU A 249 -48.30 0.12 -2.92
C GLU A 249 -48.20 -0.34 -1.44
N HIS A 250 -46.99 -0.58 -0.93
CA HIS A 250 -46.77 -1.22 0.36
C HIS A 250 -46.22 -0.31 1.45
N ALA A 251 -45.69 0.87 1.10
CA ALA A 251 -45.18 1.84 2.06
C ALA A 251 -46.30 2.46 2.90
N LYS A 252 -46.06 2.62 4.19
CA LYS A 252 -47.00 3.24 5.15
C LYS A 252 -46.90 4.77 5.04
N ILE A 253 -47.47 5.30 3.96
CA ILE A 253 -47.47 6.74 3.66
C ILE A 253 -48.90 7.22 3.65
N ASP A 254 -49.16 8.35 4.36
CA ASP A 254 -50.43 9.04 4.27
C ASP A 254 -50.43 9.89 2.96
N TRP A 255 -51.20 9.48 1.99
CA TRP A 255 -51.29 10.13 0.68
C TRP A 255 -52.31 11.26 0.60
N ASP A 256 -53.16 11.41 1.65
CA ASP A 256 -54.31 12.30 1.65
C ASP A 256 -54.05 13.60 2.40
N ASN A 257 -52.83 13.82 2.94
CA ASN A 257 -52.43 15.02 3.65
C ASN A 257 -51.79 16.08 2.77
#